data_66eb0a14097b9d4bebd1b4fd7741f164
#
_entry.id   66eb0a14097b9d4bebd1b4fd7741f164
#
_cell.length_a   1.000
_cell.length_b   1.000
_cell.length_c   1.000
_cell.angle_alpha   90.00
_cell.angle_beta   90.00
_cell.angle_gamma   90.00
#
_symmetry.space_group_name_H-M   'P 1'
#
loop_
_entity.id
_entity.type
_entity.pdbx_description
1 polymer ?
#
loop_
_entity_poly.entity_id
_entity_poly.type
_entity_poly.pdbx_seq_one_letter_code
_entity_poly.pdbx_strand_id
1 'polypeptide(L)'
;MKNILIIGSGAMGAAFSIPLIENKHKVTLSEPHNIKLINKLNLKKKFHPSLKINLPKQIITKKFVPEMLNLKWNLIVVAVSSVGIDIISKYLTHFKSKTPILVLTKGLKLDKTKKIITMSEQLNKTNNKLNVSVLKGPCLAKELARKIKSYTVIGNKKLKVAKDIGKMISTSYYKTEHTTDVRGVEFSSAIKNIYSMIIGSGQGENTSSALFRKSIDEMDYLIKHFKGKKETVYGLAGIGDLYVSAVGGRNSKMGDYLGKGFTFRSAKRKFMKDDTVEGADLALEIAPYILKKLNRKKIPLMIALLNAITKNKKLKIKY
;
A
#
# COMPACT_ATOMS: atom_id res chain seq x y z
N MET A 1 -6.32 13.02 -24.23
CA MET A 1 -5.17 13.42 -23.41
C MET A 1 -5.66 14.04 -22.10
N LYS A 2 -5.11 13.66 -20.93
CA LYS A 2 -5.51 14.14 -19.60
C LYS A 2 -4.30 14.68 -18.86
N ASN A 3 -4.51 15.65 -17.94
CA ASN A 3 -3.46 16.20 -17.07
C ASN A 3 -3.49 15.46 -15.72
N ILE A 4 -2.38 14.86 -15.30
CA ILE A 4 -2.30 14.02 -14.11
C ILE A 4 -1.16 14.51 -13.21
N LEU A 5 -1.48 14.74 -11.94
CA LEU A 5 -0.50 15.05 -10.90
C LEU A 5 -0.23 13.78 -10.08
N ILE A 6 1.04 13.42 -9.93
CA ILE A 6 1.47 12.37 -8.98
C ILE A 6 2.25 13.07 -7.86
N ILE A 7 1.81 12.88 -6.62
CA ILE A 7 2.46 13.41 -5.41
C ILE A 7 3.19 12.25 -4.72
N GLY A 8 4.50 12.29 -4.75
CA GLY A 8 5.40 11.26 -4.28
C GLY A 8 6.15 10.59 -5.44
N SER A 9 7.44 10.89 -5.56
CA SER A 9 8.32 10.37 -6.62
C SER A 9 9.11 9.12 -6.20
N GLY A 10 8.72 8.47 -5.10
CA GLY A 10 9.27 7.18 -4.71
C GLY A 10 9.05 6.10 -5.78
N ALA A 11 9.56 4.89 -5.54
CA ALA A 11 9.52 3.80 -6.53
C ALA A 11 8.12 3.57 -7.14
N MET A 12 7.05 3.55 -6.32
CA MET A 12 5.70 3.29 -6.83
C MET A 12 5.15 4.49 -7.61
N GLY A 13 5.29 5.73 -7.13
CA GLY A 13 4.80 6.90 -7.86
C GLY A 13 5.50 7.09 -9.20
N ALA A 14 6.82 6.86 -9.23
CA ALA A 14 7.60 6.91 -10.47
C ALA A 14 7.22 5.77 -11.43
N ALA A 15 7.06 4.53 -10.95
CA ALA A 15 6.63 3.41 -11.79
C ALA A 15 5.22 3.62 -12.35
N PHE A 16 4.31 4.15 -11.54
CA PHE A 16 2.92 4.43 -11.93
C PHE A 16 2.79 5.52 -13.00
N SER A 17 3.79 6.40 -13.13
CA SER A 17 3.81 7.41 -14.21
C SER A 17 3.97 6.80 -15.61
N ILE A 18 4.54 5.60 -15.71
CA ILE A 18 4.86 4.97 -17.00
C ILE A 18 3.62 4.57 -17.80
N PRO A 19 2.65 3.78 -17.26
CA PRO A 19 1.42 3.47 -18.00
C PRO A 19 0.60 4.72 -18.35
N LEU A 20 0.67 5.78 -17.55
CA LEU A 20 -0.02 7.03 -17.85
C LEU A 20 0.58 7.76 -19.06
N ILE A 21 1.91 7.79 -19.17
CA ILE A 21 2.60 8.35 -20.35
C ILE A 21 2.31 7.51 -21.58
N GLU A 22 2.29 6.18 -21.45
CA GLU A 22 1.97 5.28 -22.57
C GLU A 22 0.56 5.52 -23.13
N ASN A 23 -0.38 5.82 -22.24
CA ASN A 23 -1.74 6.25 -22.61
C ASN A 23 -1.81 7.72 -23.08
N LYS A 24 -0.67 8.33 -23.43
CA LYS A 24 -0.58 9.70 -23.98
C LYS A 24 -1.12 10.79 -23.04
N HIS A 25 -1.05 10.60 -21.74
CA HIS A 25 -1.40 11.62 -20.75
C HIS A 25 -0.23 12.56 -20.46
N LYS A 26 -0.51 13.80 -20.06
CA LYS A 26 0.49 14.73 -19.49
C LYS A 26 0.65 14.42 -18.00
N VAL A 27 1.84 13.99 -17.59
CA VAL A 27 2.12 13.58 -16.22
C VAL A 27 3.13 14.51 -15.57
N THR A 28 2.73 15.09 -14.44
CA THR A 28 3.61 15.81 -13.52
C THR A 28 3.89 14.93 -12.31
N LEU A 29 5.12 14.45 -12.18
CA LEU A 29 5.60 13.70 -11.03
C LEU A 29 6.23 14.68 -10.04
N SER A 30 5.63 14.84 -8.88
CA SER A 30 6.07 15.80 -7.87
C SER A 30 6.55 15.13 -6.59
N GLU A 31 7.48 15.77 -5.89
CA GLU A 31 8.07 15.24 -4.67
C GLU A 31 7.98 16.25 -3.51
N PRO A 32 7.28 15.89 -2.42
CA PRO A 32 7.13 16.81 -1.30
C PRO A 32 8.36 16.89 -0.37
N HIS A 33 9.19 15.85 -0.29
CA HIS A 33 10.24 15.77 0.75
C HIS A 33 11.64 15.51 0.21
N ASN A 34 11.80 14.60 -0.75
CA ASN A 34 13.12 14.18 -1.24
C ASN A 34 13.61 15.04 -2.40
N ILE A 35 14.06 16.25 -2.10
CA ILE A 35 14.56 17.20 -3.11
C ILE A 35 15.77 16.62 -3.87
N LYS A 36 16.64 15.84 -3.19
CA LYS A 36 17.79 15.18 -3.85
C LYS A 36 17.33 14.24 -4.96
N LEU A 37 16.22 13.51 -4.75
CA LEU A 37 15.65 12.63 -5.77
C LEU A 37 15.11 13.44 -6.95
N ILE A 38 14.37 14.52 -6.72
CA ILE A 38 13.82 15.37 -7.77
C ILE A 38 14.95 15.98 -8.62
N ASN A 39 16.02 16.45 -7.99
CA ASN A 39 17.17 16.99 -8.70
C ASN A 39 17.81 15.93 -9.62
N LYS A 40 17.96 14.67 -9.16
CA LYS A 40 18.41 13.56 -10.02
C LYS A 40 17.46 13.30 -11.18
N LEU A 41 16.15 13.35 -10.95
CA LEU A 41 15.13 13.12 -11.98
C LEU A 41 15.04 14.28 -12.99
N ASN A 42 15.57 15.45 -12.67
CA ASN A 42 15.66 16.58 -13.58
C ASN A 42 16.90 16.55 -14.49
N LEU A 43 17.84 15.64 -14.23
CA LEU A 43 18.99 15.42 -15.13
C LEU A 43 18.52 14.79 -16.46
N LYS A 44 19.32 14.97 -17.53
CA LYS A 44 19.00 14.51 -18.90
C LYS A 44 18.53 13.06 -18.99
N LYS A 45 19.13 12.15 -18.20
CA LYS A 45 18.78 10.71 -18.20
C LYS A 45 17.58 10.36 -17.36
N LYS A 46 17.09 11.24 -16.46
CA LYS A 46 15.97 10.98 -15.52
C LYS A 46 16.08 9.62 -14.78
N PHE A 47 17.29 9.25 -14.35
CA PHE A 47 17.54 7.94 -13.74
C PHE A 47 16.91 7.86 -12.34
N HIS A 48 16.06 6.84 -12.14
CA HIS A 48 15.43 6.58 -10.84
C HIS A 48 16.19 5.48 -10.07
N PRO A 49 16.83 5.80 -8.91
CA PRO A 49 17.77 4.88 -8.27
C PRO A 49 17.11 3.59 -7.74
N SER A 50 15.92 3.68 -7.15
CA SER A 50 15.23 2.50 -6.60
C SER A 50 14.64 1.59 -7.70
N LEU A 51 14.27 2.12 -8.85
CA LEU A 51 13.76 1.35 -9.99
C LEU A 51 14.88 0.82 -10.88
N LYS A 52 16.06 1.48 -10.84
CA LYS A 52 17.21 1.22 -11.70
C LYS A 52 16.88 1.33 -13.21
N ILE A 53 16.07 2.32 -13.56
CA ILE A 53 15.70 2.65 -14.94
C ILE A 53 15.73 4.16 -15.17
N ASN A 54 15.78 4.57 -16.44
CA ASN A 54 15.51 5.93 -16.85
C ASN A 54 14.00 6.09 -17.06
N LEU A 55 13.40 7.12 -16.44
CA LEU A 55 11.99 7.43 -16.67
C LEU A 55 11.78 8.06 -18.06
N PRO A 56 10.57 7.91 -18.65
CA PRO A 56 10.23 8.57 -19.90
C PRO A 56 10.50 10.08 -19.88
N LYS A 57 11.10 10.61 -20.95
CA LYS A 57 11.47 12.04 -21.05
C LYS A 57 10.27 12.98 -20.92
N GLN A 58 9.08 12.53 -21.33
CA GLN A 58 7.83 13.27 -21.31
C GLN A 58 7.30 13.56 -19.90
N ILE A 59 7.78 12.85 -18.87
CA ILE A 59 7.38 13.09 -17.49
C ILE A 59 7.97 14.43 -17.03
N ILE A 60 7.10 15.33 -16.60
CA ILE A 60 7.51 16.58 -15.95
C ILE A 60 7.81 16.28 -14.49
N THR A 61 9.03 16.57 -14.02
CA THR A 61 9.43 16.35 -12.64
C THR A 61 9.60 17.68 -11.92
N LYS A 62 8.91 17.86 -10.77
CA LYS A 62 8.91 19.13 -10.00
C LYS A 62 8.93 18.85 -8.49
N LYS A 63 9.47 19.80 -7.72
CA LYS A 63 9.19 19.86 -6.28
C LYS A 63 7.68 20.09 -6.09
N PHE A 64 7.06 19.36 -5.17
CA PHE A 64 5.67 19.59 -4.83
C PHE A 64 5.55 20.89 -4.02
N VAL A 65 4.59 21.72 -4.40
CA VAL A 65 4.13 22.87 -3.64
C VAL A 65 2.60 22.84 -3.58
N PRO A 66 1.97 23.27 -2.46
CA PRO A 66 0.51 23.16 -2.28
C PRO A 66 -0.31 23.85 -3.36
N GLU A 67 0.21 24.93 -3.95
CA GLU A 67 -0.43 25.71 -5.03
C GLU A 67 -0.68 24.85 -6.28
N MET A 68 0.09 23.78 -6.47
CA MET A 68 -0.16 22.81 -7.56
C MET A 68 -1.55 22.20 -7.49
N LEU A 69 -2.15 22.08 -6.30
CA LEU A 69 -3.51 21.58 -6.12
C LEU A 69 -4.58 22.51 -6.71
N ASN A 70 -4.27 23.79 -6.89
CA ASN A 70 -5.18 24.78 -7.47
C ASN A 70 -5.24 24.74 -9.01
N LEU A 71 -4.34 23.97 -9.64
CA LEU A 71 -4.33 23.80 -11.09
C LEU A 71 -5.42 22.81 -11.54
N LYS A 72 -5.78 22.85 -12.81
CA LYS A 72 -6.77 21.91 -13.40
C LYS A 72 -6.16 20.55 -13.67
N TRP A 73 -6.49 19.57 -12.83
CA TRP A 73 -6.09 18.16 -12.98
C TRP A 73 -7.30 17.29 -13.32
N ASN A 74 -7.07 16.24 -14.10
CA ASN A 74 -8.07 15.20 -14.36
C ASN A 74 -7.97 14.04 -13.35
N LEU A 75 -6.79 13.87 -12.72
CA LEU A 75 -6.52 12.91 -11.67
C LEU A 75 -5.36 13.43 -10.81
N ILE A 76 -5.51 13.30 -9.50
CA ILE A 76 -4.41 13.49 -8.54
C ILE A 76 -4.09 12.13 -7.93
N VAL A 77 -2.84 11.68 -8.05
CA VAL A 77 -2.36 10.41 -7.49
C VAL A 77 -1.52 10.71 -6.25
N VAL A 78 -1.88 10.11 -5.12
CA VAL A 78 -1.14 10.24 -3.87
C VAL A 78 -0.34 8.96 -3.64
N ALA A 79 0.98 9.06 -3.80
CA ALA A 79 1.94 7.95 -3.73
C ALA A 79 3.04 8.17 -2.67
N VAL A 80 2.69 8.85 -1.59
CA VAL A 80 3.57 9.11 -0.44
C VAL A 80 3.55 7.95 0.57
N SER A 81 4.44 7.97 1.56
CA SER A 81 4.38 7.03 2.70
C SER A 81 3.13 7.27 3.56
N SER A 82 2.81 6.33 4.47
CA SER A 82 1.69 6.49 5.42
C SER A 82 1.82 7.76 6.28
N VAL A 83 3.03 8.10 6.71
CA VAL A 83 3.32 9.37 7.40
C VAL A 83 3.05 10.58 6.49
N GLY A 84 3.40 10.47 5.22
CA GLY A 84 3.16 11.53 4.23
C GLY A 84 1.68 11.84 4.00
N ILE A 85 0.77 10.89 4.23
CA ILE A 85 -0.68 11.11 4.13
C ILE A 85 -1.15 12.23 5.06
N ASP A 86 -0.61 12.33 6.27
CA ASP A 86 -1.01 13.38 7.23
C ASP A 86 -0.64 14.77 6.73
N ILE A 87 0.47 14.88 6.03
CA ILE A 87 0.91 16.15 5.43
C ILE A 87 0.02 16.50 4.24
N ILE A 88 -0.21 15.55 3.34
CA ILE A 88 -1.08 15.76 2.18
C ILE A 88 -2.52 16.06 2.63
N SER A 89 -3.02 15.43 3.69
CA SER A 89 -4.37 15.69 4.21
C SER A 89 -4.54 17.16 4.65
N LYS A 90 -3.51 17.76 5.25
CA LYS A 90 -3.53 19.19 5.62
C LYS A 90 -3.66 20.10 4.39
N TYR A 91 -2.95 19.80 3.31
CA TYR A 91 -3.06 20.58 2.07
C TYR A 91 -4.41 20.40 1.38
N LEU A 92 -5.08 19.26 1.58
CA LEU A 92 -6.40 18.98 1.01
C LEU A 92 -7.57 19.50 1.86
N THR A 93 -7.34 20.12 3.01
CA THR A 93 -8.39 20.65 3.90
C THR A 93 -9.36 21.58 3.16
N HIS A 94 -8.84 22.49 2.36
CA HIS A 94 -9.63 23.47 1.61
C HIS A 94 -9.75 23.16 0.11
N PHE A 95 -9.43 21.92 -0.29
CA PHE A 95 -9.51 21.49 -1.68
C PHE A 95 -10.98 21.44 -2.14
N LYS A 96 -11.35 22.29 -3.08
CA LYS A 96 -12.74 22.46 -3.56
C LYS A 96 -13.04 21.71 -4.87
N SER A 97 -12.01 21.23 -5.59
CA SER A 97 -12.18 20.57 -6.87
C SER A 97 -12.83 19.20 -6.71
N LYS A 98 -13.66 18.81 -7.68
CA LYS A 98 -14.23 17.45 -7.82
C LYS A 98 -13.26 16.45 -8.45
N THR A 99 -12.03 16.87 -8.76
CA THR A 99 -10.99 15.99 -9.33
C THR A 99 -10.82 14.74 -8.49
N PRO A 100 -10.89 13.53 -9.09
CA PRO A 100 -10.64 12.30 -8.35
C PRO A 100 -9.22 12.24 -7.81
N ILE A 101 -9.11 11.74 -6.57
CA ILE A 101 -7.84 11.50 -5.88
C ILE A 101 -7.65 9.99 -5.79
N LEU A 102 -6.54 9.47 -6.33
CA LEU A 102 -6.20 8.05 -6.28
C LEU A 102 -5.07 7.81 -5.27
N VAL A 103 -5.35 7.06 -4.20
CA VAL A 103 -4.41 6.77 -3.13
C VAL A 103 -3.71 5.42 -3.38
N LEU A 104 -2.40 5.46 -3.63
CA LEU A 104 -1.55 4.27 -3.75
C LEU A 104 -0.99 3.84 -2.39
N THR A 105 -0.88 4.77 -1.45
CA THR A 105 -0.30 4.55 -0.11
C THR A 105 -0.98 3.39 0.60
N LYS A 106 -0.20 2.42 1.07
CA LYS A 106 -0.66 1.30 1.90
C LYS A 106 -0.50 1.65 3.38
N GLY A 107 -1.39 1.14 4.22
CA GLY A 107 -1.29 1.28 5.67
C GLY A 107 -2.64 1.48 6.35
N LEU A 108 -2.61 1.32 7.66
CA LEU A 108 -3.69 1.65 8.60
C LEU A 108 -3.06 2.45 9.73
N LYS A 109 -3.84 3.23 10.43
CA LYS A 109 -3.37 3.97 11.61
C LYS A 109 -4.46 4.05 12.68
N LEU A 110 -4.07 4.35 13.90
CA LEU A 110 -5.01 4.72 14.95
C LEU A 110 -5.33 6.22 14.84
N ASP A 111 -6.61 6.55 14.89
CA ASP A 111 -7.04 7.92 15.01
C ASP A 111 -6.97 8.44 16.46
N LYS A 112 -7.31 9.70 16.67
CA LYS A 112 -7.34 10.33 18.02
C LYS A 112 -8.26 9.59 19.00
N THR A 113 -9.28 8.85 18.50
CA THR A 113 -10.20 8.03 19.30
C THR A 113 -9.72 6.59 19.49
N LYS A 114 -8.48 6.29 19.08
CA LYS A 114 -7.85 4.96 19.09
C LYS A 114 -8.61 3.93 18.25
N LYS A 115 -9.35 4.36 17.23
CA LYS A 115 -9.97 3.48 16.22
C LYS A 115 -9.04 3.32 15.02
N ILE A 116 -9.01 2.12 14.43
CA ILE A 116 -8.26 1.87 13.20
C ILE A 116 -8.98 2.54 12.03
N ILE A 117 -8.25 3.34 11.29
CA ILE A 117 -8.70 4.01 10.07
C ILE A 117 -7.75 3.72 8.91
N THR A 118 -8.29 3.80 7.70
CA THR A 118 -7.54 3.65 6.46
C THR A 118 -6.95 4.99 6.00
N MET A 119 -6.08 4.95 5.00
CA MET A 119 -5.46 6.15 4.43
C MET A 119 -6.50 7.04 3.73
N SER A 120 -7.48 6.45 3.03
CA SER A 120 -8.57 7.21 2.42
C SER A 120 -9.50 7.83 3.46
N GLU A 121 -9.76 7.12 4.56
CA GLU A 121 -10.55 7.68 5.68
C GLU A 121 -9.85 8.85 6.35
N GLN A 122 -8.51 8.82 6.46
CA GLN A 122 -7.74 9.95 6.96
C GLN A 122 -7.94 11.20 6.10
N LEU A 123 -7.90 11.07 4.78
CA LEU A 123 -8.17 12.19 3.87
C LEU A 123 -9.61 12.69 4.00
N ASN A 124 -10.58 11.77 4.01
CA ASN A 124 -12.00 12.11 4.14
C ASN A 124 -12.38 12.74 5.49
N LYS A 125 -11.65 12.43 6.58
CA LYS A 125 -11.83 13.11 7.87
C LYS A 125 -11.42 14.59 7.81
N THR A 126 -10.41 14.89 7.03
CA THR A 126 -9.93 16.28 6.86
C THR A 126 -10.86 17.07 5.94
N ASN A 127 -11.38 16.42 4.88
CA ASN A 127 -12.32 17.03 3.94
C ASN A 127 -13.24 15.94 3.35
N ASN A 128 -14.49 15.92 3.81
CA ASN A 128 -15.47 14.91 3.42
C ASN A 128 -16.04 15.06 2.00
N LYS A 129 -15.71 16.16 1.31
CA LYS A 129 -16.10 16.43 -0.09
C LYS A 129 -15.13 15.81 -1.10
N LEU A 130 -14.01 15.24 -0.67
CA LEU A 130 -13.03 14.64 -1.56
C LEU A 130 -13.61 13.40 -2.28
N ASN A 131 -13.29 13.29 -3.56
CA ASN A 131 -13.59 12.10 -4.36
C ASN A 131 -12.40 11.14 -4.32
N VAL A 132 -12.29 10.38 -3.22
CA VAL A 132 -11.14 9.50 -2.97
C VAL A 132 -11.39 8.12 -3.53
N SER A 133 -10.45 7.65 -4.34
CA SER A 133 -10.30 6.26 -4.81
C SER A 133 -9.02 5.66 -4.23
N VAL A 134 -8.98 4.36 -4.14
CA VAL A 134 -7.79 3.62 -3.69
C VAL A 134 -7.37 2.61 -4.75
N LEU A 135 -6.07 2.36 -4.89
CA LEU A 135 -5.54 1.33 -5.78
C LEU A 135 -4.63 0.40 -5.01
N LYS A 136 -4.94 -0.90 -5.02
CA LYS A 136 -4.19 -1.95 -4.33
C LYS A 136 -4.09 -3.20 -5.20
N GLY A 137 -3.36 -4.18 -4.71
CA GLY A 137 -3.18 -5.47 -5.38
C GLY A 137 -1.72 -5.81 -5.63
N PRO A 138 -1.46 -6.95 -6.30
CA PRO A 138 -0.12 -7.44 -6.61
C PRO A 138 0.53 -6.56 -7.69
N CYS A 139 1.32 -5.58 -7.26
CA CYS A 139 2.02 -4.68 -8.16
C CYS A 139 3.35 -4.26 -7.54
N LEU A 140 4.42 -4.88 -7.97
CA LEU A 140 5.78 -4.49 -7.61
C LEU A 140 6.23 -3.33 -8.50
N ALA A 141 6.70 -2.24 -7.89
CA ALA A 141 7.10 -1.04 -8.64
C ALA A 141 8.17 -1.32 -9.71
N LYS A 142 9.12 -2.22 -9.42
CA LYS A 142 10.16 -2.62 -10.39
C LYS A 142 9.60 -3.39 -11.58
N GLU A 143 8.59 -4.21 -11.37
CA GLU A 143 7.93 -4.97 -12.44
C GLU A 143 7.07 -4.05 -13.31
N LEU A 144 6.24 -3.21 -12.68
CA LEU A 144 5.46 -2.21 -13.40
C LEU A 144 6.35 -1.30 -14.25
N ALA A 145 7.48 -0.86 -13.69
CA ALA A 145 8.44 -0.01 -14.40
C ALA A 145 9.08 -0.71 -15.61
N ARG A 146 9.15 -2.04 -15.60
CA ARG A 146 9.65 -2.87 -16.70
C ARG A 146 8.55 -3.39 -17.62
N LYS A 147 7.31 -2.91 -17.43
CA LYS A 147 6.13 -3.31 -18.19
C LYS A 147 5.80 -4.80 -18.08
N ILE A 148 6.15 -5.43 -16.97
CA ILE A 148 5.74 -6.80 -16.65
C ILE A 148 4.24 -6.76 -16.32
N LYS A 149 3.50 -7.75 -16.84
CA LYS A 149 2.04 -7.83 -16.65
C LYS A 149 1.68 -7.77 -15.17
N SER A 150 0.87 -6.78 -14.81
CA SER A 150 0.45 -6.50 -13.45
C SER A 150 -1.06 -6.25 -13.39
N TYR A 151 -1.68 -6.69 -12.32
CA TYR A 151 -3.12 -6.58 -12.09
C TYR A 151 -3.35 -5.89 -10.74
N THR A 152 -4.28 -4.93 -10.71
CA THR A 152 -4.64 -4.21 -9.49
C THR A 152 -6.14 -4.03 -9.40
N VAL A 153 -6.64 -3.62 -8.24
CA VAL A 153 -8.04 -3.27 -8.05
C VAL A 153 -8.16 -1.81 -7.61
N ILE A 154 -9.12 -1.10 -8.23
CA ILE A 154 -9.48 0.27 -7.86
C ILE A 154 -10.79 0.22 -7.08
N GLY A 155 -10.76 0.76 -5.85
CA GLY A 155 -11.93 0.97 -5.01
C GLY A 155 -12.38 2.43 -5.03
N ASN A 156 -13.67 2.68 -5.28
CA ASN A 156 -14.32 3.98 -5.07
C ASN A 156 -15.79 3.75 -4.69
N LYS A 157 -16.36 4.58 -3.82
CA LYS A 157 -17.78 4.51 -3.46
C LYS A 157 -18.72 4.56 -4.68
N LYS A 158 -18.30 5.21 -5.76
CA LYS A 158 -18.99 5.26 -7.05
C LYS A 158 -18.23 4.40 -8.07
N LEU A 159 -18.77 3.24 -8.43
CA LEU A 159 -18.12 2.29 -9.35
C LEU A 159 -17.72 2.93 -10.69
N LYS A 160 -18.53 3.87 -11.19
CA LYS A 160 -18.22 4.64 -12.42
C LYS A 160 -16.86 5.35 -12.29
N VAL A 161 -16.58 6.00 -11.15
CA VAL A 161 -15.30 6.71 -10.94
C VAL A 161 -14.12 5.71 -10.95
N ALA A 162 -14.27 4.55 -10.31
CA ALA A 162 -13.24 3.52 -10.35
C ALA A 162 -12.97 3.04 -11.78
N LYS A 163 -14.03 2.79 -12.57
CA LYS A 163 -13.93 2.41 -13.99
C LYS A 163 -13.29 3.49 -14.85
N ASP A 164 -13.65 4.76 -14.65
CA ASP A 164 -13.09 5.88 -15.41
C ASP A 164 -11.59 6.07 -15.12
N ILE A 165 -11.15 5.91 -13.86
CA ILE A 165 -9.73 5.87 -13.51
C ILE A 165 -9.06 4.66 -14.15
N GLY A 166 -9.69 3.47 -14.10
CA GLY A 166 -9.18 2.27 -14.75
C GLY A 166 -8.90 2.45 -16.23
N LYS A 167 -9.82 3.10 -16.97
CA LYS A 167 -9.62 3.45 -18.38
C LYS A 167 -8.43 4.38 -18.62
N MET A 168 -8.13 5.29 -17.68
CA MET A 168 -6.98 6.19 -17.80
C MET A 168 -5.63 5.48 -17.63
N ILE A 169 -5.57 4.44 -16.78
CA ILE A 169 -4.30 3.82 -16.39
C ILE A 169 -4.02 2.47 -17.03
N SER A 170 -5.05 1.77 -17.53
CA SER A 170 -4.88 0.43 -18.10
C SER A 170 -4.13 0.46 -19.42
N THR A 171 -3.21 -0.50 -19.60
CA THR A 171 -2.40 -0.72 -20.81
C THR A 171 -2.46 -2.20 -21.20
N SER A 172 -1.66 -2.62 -22.18
CA SER A 172 -1.52 -4.04 -22.54
C SER A 172 -0.96 -4.89 -21.39
N TYR A 173 -0.10 -4.30 -20.55
CA TYR A 173 0.56 -4.97 -19.42
C TYR A 173 0.03 -4.56 -18.04
N TYR A 174 -0.80 -3.54 -17.91
CA TYR A 174 -1.36 -3.09 -16.63
C TYR A 174 -2.88 -3.09 -16.66
N LYS A 175 -3.49 -3.99 -15.91
CA LYS A 175 -4.94 -4.20 -15.89
C LYS A 175 -5.53 -3.85 -14.54
N THR A 176 -6.80 -3.43 -14.54
CA THR A 176 -7.49 -3.04 -13.31
C THR A 176 -8.86 -3.68 -13.19
N GLU A 177 -9.15 -4.21 -12.00
CA GLU A 177 -10.49 -4.53 -11.53
C GLU A 177 -11.09 -3.33 -10.78
N HIS A 178 -12.39 -3.33 -10.56
CA HIS A 178 -13.10 -2.19 -9.98
C HIS A 178 -14.10 -2.67 -8.93
N THR A 179 -14.15 -2.00 -7.79
CA THR A 179 -15.07 -2.33 -6.70
C THR A 179 -15.57 -1.09 -5.97
N THR A 180 -16.72 -1.21 -5.30
CA THR A 180 -17.20 -0.21 -4.35
C THR A 180 -16.72 -0.43 -2.93
N ASP A 181 -16.08 -1.57 -2.64
CA ASP A 181 -15.55 -1.91 -1.32
C ASP A 181 -14.19 -1.27 -1.04
N VAL A 182 -14.17 0.05 -0.94
CA VAL A 182 -12.95 0.83 -0.65
C VAL A 182 -12.26 0.33 0.62
N ARG A 183 -13.05 0.08 1.66
CA ARG A 183 -12.53 -0.29 2.98
C ARG A 183 -11.92 -1.67 2.98
N GLY A 184 -12.59 -2.66 2.40
CA GLY A 184 -12.05 -4.00 2.25
C GLY A 184 -10.75 -4.04 1.45
N VAL A 185 -10.67 -3.26 0.37
CA VAL A 185 -9.45 -3.13 -0.45
C VAL A 185 -8.27 -2.58 0.37
N GLU A 186 -8.47 -1.53 1.16
CA GLU A 186 -7.39 -0.95 1.96
C GLU A 186 -6.97 -1.85 3.13
N PHE A 187 -7.95 -2.41 3.86
CA PHE A 187 -7.67 -3.31 4.98
C PHE A 187 -6.95 -4.57 4.52
N SER A 188 -7.46 -5.26 3.48
CA SER A 188 -6.81 -6.47 2.94
C SER A 188 -5.37 -6.21 2.54
N SER A 189 -5.14 -5.15 1.77
CA SER A 189 -3.80 -4.78 1.31
C SER A 189 -2.84 -4.34 2.43
N ALA A 190 -3.34 -3.85 3.55
CA ALA A 190 -2.52 -3.49 4.69
C ALA A 190 -2.16 -4.73 5.54
N ILE A 191 -3.18 -5.50 5.98
CA ILE A 191 -2.96 -6.64 6.89
C ILE A 191 -2.21 -7.80 6.24
N LYS A 192 -2.26 -7.95 4.90
CA LYS A 192 -1.48 -8.96 4.19
C LYS A 192 0.01 -8.91 4.50
N ASN A 193 0.56 -7.75 4.83
CA ASN A 193 1.97 -7.59 5.21
C ASN A 193 2.29 -8.26 6.55
N ILE A 194 1.33 -8.28 7.48
CA ILE A 194 1.44 -9.00 8.75
C ILE A 194 1.38 -10.50 8.47
N TYR A 195 0.40 -10.94 7.66
CA TYR A 195 0.25 -12.36 7.34
C TYR A 195 1.39 -12.91 6.47
N SER A 196 2.01 -12.08 5.62
CA SER A 196 3.21 -12.52 4.90
C SER A 196 4.41 -12.81 5.82
N MET A 197 4.54 -12.13 6.97
CA MET A 197 5.50 -12.51 8.00
C MET A 197 5.13 -13.84 8.67
N ILE A 198 3.84 -14.07 8.94
CA ILE A 198 3.36 -15.33 9.52
C ILE A 198 3.66 -16.50 8.57
N ILE A 199 3.33 -16.36 7.30
CA ILE A 199 3.60 -17.38 6.28
C ILE A 199 5.10 -17.63 6.14
N GLY A 200 5.90 -16.56 6.07
CA GLY A 200 7.36 -16.66 6.00
C GLY A 200 8.01 -17.28 7.24
N SER A 201 7.29 -17.35 8.39
CA SER A 201 7.81 -18.03 9.59
C SER A 201 7.69 -19.55 9.52
N GLY A 202 6.99 -20.09 8.54
CA GLY A 202 6.96 -21.52 8.28
C GLY A 202 8.33 -22.03 7.85
N GLN A 203 8.86 -23.02 8.58
CA GLN A 203 10.20 -23.59 8.32
C GLN A 203 10.11 -24.75 7.33
N GLY A 204 9.38 -24.53 6.22
CA GLY A 204 9.15 -25.48 5.13
C GLY A 204 7.87 -25.17 4.38
N GLU A 205 7.76 -25.65 3.15
CA GLU A 205 6.65 -25.35 2.25
C GLU A 205 5.30 -25.83 2.79
N ASN A 206 5.25 -27.04 3.37
CA ASN A 206 4.04 -27.59 3.97
C ASN A 206 3.50 -26.71 5.09
N THR A 207 4.39 -26.25 5.99
CA THR A 207 4.02 -25.37 7.09
C THR A 207 3.58 -24.00 6.57
N SER A 208 4.32 -23.43 5.62
CA SER A 208 3.99 -22.16 4.99
C SER A 208 2.64 -22.21 4.28
N SER A 209 2.32 -23.34 3.60
CA SER A 209 1.03 -23.56 2.97
C SER A 209 -0.12 -23.60 3.99
N ALA A 210 0.05 -24.33 5.10
CA ALA A 210 -0.93 -24.36 6.18
C ALA A 210 -1.16 -22.98 6.80
N LEU A 211 -0.07 -22.23 7.04
CA LEU A 211 -0.14 -20.87 7.54
C LEU A 211 -0.83 -19.93 6.54
N PHE A 212 -0.55 -20.08 5.24
CA PHE A 212 -1.24 -19.33 4.18
C PHE A 212 -2.76 -19.57 4.24
N ARG A 213 -3.19 -20.83 4.29
CA ARG A 213 -4.61 -21.15 4.35
C ARG A 213 -5.29 -20.59 5.60
N LYS A 214 -4.67 -20.75 6.79
CA LYS A 214 -5.18 -20.18 8.05
C LYS A 214 -5.19 -18.64 8.05
N SER A 215 -4.20 -18.01 7.41
CA SER A 215 -4.13 -16.55 7.27
C SER A 215 -5.33 -16.00 6.51
N ILE A 216 -5.81 -16.71 5.49
CA ILE A 216 -7.00 -16.30 4.73
C ILE A 216 -8.26 -16.30 5.62
N ASP A 217 -8.42 -17.31 6.48
CA ASP A 217 -9.57 -17.37 7.40
C ASP A 217 -9.56 -16.18 8.39
N GLU A 218 -8.39 -15.86 8.95
CA GLU A 218 -8.26 -14.72 9.84
C GLU A 218 -8.49 -13.39 9.11
N MET A 219 -7.98 -13.27 7.86
CA MET A 219 -8.23 -12.09 7.03
C MET A 219 -9.72 -11.92 6.74
N ASP A 220 -10.45 -13.01 6.40
CA ASP A 220 -11.91 -12.95 6.19
C ASP A 220 -12.64 -12.44 7.44
N TYR A 221 -12.29 -12.98 8.61
CA TYR A 221 -12.85 -12.51 9.88
C TYR A 221 -12.57 -11.02 10.13
N LEU A 222 -11.31 -10.58 9.93
CA LEU A 222 -10.91 -9.18 10.14
C LEU A 222 -11.60 -8.25 9.16
N ILE A 223 -11.65 -8.58 7.88
CA ILE A 223 -12.26 -7.73 6.87
C ILE A 223 -13.75 -7.54 7.15
N LYS A 224 -14.48 -8.59 7.54
CA LYS A 224 -15.88 -8.49 7.97
C LYS A 224 -16.02 -7.61 9.22
N HIS A 225 -15.16 -7.79 10.22
CA HIS A 225 -15.17 -6.96 11.43
C HIS A 225 -15.00 -5.47 11.09
N PHE A 226 -14.13 -5.15 10.13
CA PHE A 226 -13.90 -3.79 9.64
C PHE A 226 -14.86 -3.36 8.52
N LYS A 227 -15.99 -4.05 8.33
CA LYS A 227 -17.06 -3.71 7.38
C LYS A 227 -16.60 -3.70 5.92
N GLY A 228 -15.62 -4.49 5.55
CA GLY A 228 -15.29 -4.84 4.18
C GLY A 228 -16.00 -6.11 3.74
N LYS A 229 -15.94 -6.39 2.43
CA LYS A 229 -16.60 -7.55 1.83
C LYS A 229 -15.66 -8.76 1.78
N LYS A 230 -16.22 -9.96 1.99
CA LYS A 230 -15.49 -11.23 1.91
C LYS A 230 -14.80 -11.42 0.56
N GLU A 231 -15.49 -11.08 -0.52
CA GLU A 231 -14.98 -11.22 -1.90
C GLU A 231 -13.67 -10.46 -2.12
N THR A 232 -13.49 -9.34 -1.43
CA THR A 232 -12.25 -8.55 -1.51
C THR A 232 -11.04 -9.30 -0.94
N VAL A 233 -11.23 -10.15 0.07
CA VAL A 233 -10.16 -11.00 0.61
C VAL A 233 -9.67 -12.00 -0.43
N TYR A 234 -10.60 -12.58 -1.19
CA TYR A 234 -10.31 -13.60 -2.21
C TYR A 234 -9.88 -12.99 -3.56
N GLY A 235 -9.93 -11.66 -3.70
CA GLY A 235 -9.51 -10.92 -4.88
C GLY A 235 -8.04 -10.47 -4.84
N LEU A 236 -7.72 -9.57 -5.77
CA LEU A 236 -6.36 -9.04 -5.97
C LEU A 236 -5.82 -8.30 -4.74
N ALA A 237 -6.65 -7.54 -3.99
CA ALA A 237 -6.20 -6.80 -2.82
C ALA A 237 -5.91 -7.67 -1.59
N GLY A 238 -6.47 -8.88 -1.54
CA GLY A 238 -6.29 -9.87 -0.47
C GLY A 238 -5.29 -10.95 -0.87
N ILE A 239 -5.81 -12.10 -1.31
CA ILE A 239 -4.99 -13.29 -1.64
C ILE A 239 -3.94 -12.98 -2.70
N GLY A 240 -4.28 -12.23 -3.76
CA GLY A 240 -3.34 -11.91 -4.83
C GLY A 240 -2.11 -11.14 -4.32
N ASP A 241 -2.33 -10.07 -3.53
CA ASP A 241 -1.24 -9.28 -2.95
C ASP A 241 -0.52 -10.02 -1.81
N LEU A 242 -1.22 -10.90 -1.09
CA LEU A 242 -0.63 -11.76 -0.05
C LEU A 242 0.35 -12.76 -0.67
N TYR A 243 -0.03 -13.42 -1.77
CA TYR A 243 0.84 -14.38 -2.47
C TYR A 243 2.17 -13.74 -2.85
N VAL A 244 2.14 -12.62 -3.57
CA VAL A 244 3.37 -11.90 -3.99
C VAL A 244 4.24 -11.50 -2.80
N SER A 245 3.62 -11.13 -1.67
CA SER A 245 4.35 -10.72 -0.48
C SER A 245 4.93 -11.88 0.31
N ALA A 246 4.30 -13.05 0.25
CA ALA A 246 4.75 -14.26 0.94
C ALA A 246 5.92 -14.94 0.21
N VAL A 247 5.92 -14.93 -1.13
CA VAL A 247 6.94 -15.63 -1.94
C VAL A 247 8.33 -15.00 -1.85
N GLY A 248 8.49 -13.70 -1.59
CA GLY A 248 9.84 -13.10 -1.60
C GLY A 248 9.93 -11.68 -1.07
N GLY A 249 8.96 -11.21 -0.33
CA GLY A 249 8.94 -9.86 0.21
C GLY A 249 9.77 -9.69 1.49
N ARG A 250 10.09 -8.43 1.84
CA ARG A 250 10.80 -8.10 3.09
C ARG A 250 10.07 -8.58 4.35
N ASN A 251 8.73 -8.58 4.31
CA ASN A 251 7.93 -9.11 5.41
C ASN A 251 8.09 -10.62 5.55
N SER A 252 8.04 -11.38 4.45
CA SER A 252 8.29 -12.83 4.46
C SER A 252 9.70 -13.16 4.96
N LYS A 253 10.71 -12.42 4.50
CA LYS A 253 12.10 -12.56 4.99
C LYS A 253 12.22 -12.33 6.50
N MET A 254 11.55 -11.31 7.03
CA MET A 254 11.48 -11.10 8.48
C MET A 254 10.81 -12.28 9.18
N GLY A 255 9.71 -12.79 8.59
CA GLY A 255 9.01 -13.98 9.06
C GLY A 255 9.94 -15.19 9.19
N ASP A 256 10.76 -15.49 8.19
CA ASP A 256 11.74 -16.57 8.21
C ASP A 256 12.69 -16.46 9.41
N TYR A 257 13.22 -15.26 9.69
CA TYR A 257 14.04 -15.07 10.88
C TYR A 257 13.27 -15.29 12.19
N LEU A 258 12.02 -14.85 12.25
CA LEU A 258 11.17 -15.10 13.42
C LEU A 258 10.89 -16.60 13.61
N GLY A 259 10.66 -17.34 12.53
CA GLY A 259 10.49 -18.80 12.52
C GLY A 259 11.75 -19.55 12.98
N LYS A 260 12.92 -19.03 12.63
CA LYS A 260 14.24 -19.52 13.11
C LYS A 260 14.53 -19.17 14.58
N GLY A 261 13.57 -18.58 15.28
CA GLY A 261 13.68 -18.29 16.71
C GLY A 261 14.35 -16.96 17.09
N PHE A 262 14.64 -16.09 16.11
CA PHE A 262 15.09 -14.73 16.41
C PHE A 262 13.92 -13.88 16.93
N THR A 263 14.21 -12.91 17.80
CA THR A 263 13.24 -11.86 18.13
C THR A 263 13.23 -10.80 17.01
N PHE A 264 12.17 -10.01 16.92
CA PHE A 264 12.06 -8.96 15.90
C PHE A 264 13.26 -7.99 15.93
N ARG A 265 13.62 -7.47 17.12
CA ARG A 265 14.73 -6.53 17.25
C ARG A 265 16.08 -7.15 16.90
N SER A 266 16.30 -8.42 17.29
CA SER A 266 17.56 -9.11 16.96
C SER A 266 17.68 -9.38 15.46
N ALA A 267 16.63 -9.86 14.82
CA ALA A 267 16.59 -10.09 13.37
C ALA A 267 16.77 -8.78 12.58
N LYS A 268 16.06 -7.72 12.99
CA LYS A 268 16.16 -6.39 12.35
C LYS A 268 17.58 -5.84 12.41
N ARG A 269 18.21 -5.89 13.58
CA ARG A 269 19.59 -5.40 13.78
C ARG A 269 20.62 -6.21 12.99
N LYS A 270 20.51 -7.54 13.01
CA LYS A 270 21.53 -8.44 12.46
C LYS A 270 21.44 -8.61 10.94
N PHE A 271 20.21 -8.71 10.40
CA PHE A 271 20.01 -9.17 9.02
C PHE A 271 19.27 -8.18 8.12
N MET A 272 18.56 -7.20 8.70
CA MET A 272 17.68 -6.31 7.95
C MET A 272 17.80 -4.85 8.39
N LYS A 273 19.00 -4.40 8.75
CA LYS A 273 19.26 -3.07 9.34
C LYS A 273 18.64 -1.95 8.48
N ASP A 274 18.82 -2.00 7.17
CA ASP A 274 18.38 -0.96 6.22
C ASP A 274 17.02 -1.26 5.56
N ASP A 275 16.44 -2.42 5.83
CA ASP A 275 15.16 -2.83 5.23
C ASP A 275 13.98 -2.25 6.04
N THR A 276 13.01 -1.64 5.39
CA THR A 276 11.72 -1.33 6.00
C THR A 276 10.85 -2.58 6.04
N VAL A 277 10.33 -2.94 7.21
CA VAL A 277 9.43 -4.08 7.41
C VAL A 277 8.03 -3.56 7.70
N GLU A 278 7.31 -3.19 6.64
CA GLU A 278 6.00 -2.54 6.72
C GLU A 278 4.98 -3.28 7.59
N GLY A 279 5.02 -4.63 7.56
CA GLY A 279 4.13 -5.45 8.39
C GLY A 279 4.43 -5.34 9.88
N ALA A 280 5.69 -5.14 10.27
CA ALA A 280 6.06 -4.95 11.68
C ALA A 280 5.66 -3.55 12.16
N ASP A 281 5.87 -2.52 11.34
CA ASP A 281 5.47 -1.15 11.66
C ASP A 281 3.93 -1.09 11.82
N LEU A 282 3.20 -1.73 10.90
CA LEU A 282 1.75 -1.86 11.00
C LEU A 282 1.32 -2.64 12.25
N ALA A 283 2.00 -3.75 12.56
CA ALA A 283 1.69 -4.56 13.74
C ALA A 283 1.83 -3.74 15.04
N LEU A 284 2.87 -2.92 15.16
CA LEU A 284 3.06 -2.01 16.29
C LEU A 284 1.93 -0.97 16.37
N GLU A 285 1.55 -0.39 15.24
CA GLU A 285 0.50 0.64 15.16
C GLU A 285 -0.87 0.11 15.59
N ILE A 286 -1.29 -1.07 15.08
CA ILE A 286 -2.66 -1.56 15.30
C ILE A 286 -2.81 -2.48 16.51
N ALA A 287 -1.71 -2.99 17.08
CA ALA A 287 -1.75 -3.93 18.21
C ALA A 287 -2.59 -3.44 19.39
N PRO A 288 -2.52 -2.16 19.82
CA PRO A 288 -3.33 -1.68 20.95
C PRO A 288 -4.82 -1.87 20.75
N TYR A 289 -5.31 -1.68 19.52
CA TYR A 289 -6.71 -1.91 19.18
C TYR A 289 -7.03 -3.40 19.10
N ILE A 290 -6.26 -4.15 18.30
CA ILE A 290 -6.51 -5.56 18.02
C ILE A 290 -6.52 -6.39 19.32
N LEU A 291 -5.48 -6.22 20.15
CA LEU A 291 -5.34 -6.97 21.40
C LEU A 291 -6.43 -6.66 22.45
N LYS A 292 -7.01 -5.46 22.39
CA LYS A 292 -8.03 -5.02 23.34
C LYS A 292 -9.47 -5.31 22.87
N LYS A 293 -9.73 -5.21 21.56
CA LYS A 293 -11.09 -5.12 21.03
C LYS A 293 -11.55 -6.36 20.26
N LEU A 294 -10.63 -7.21 19.76
CA LEU A 294 -11.00 -8.35 18.95
C LEU A 294 -11.00 -9.67 19.72
N ASN A 295 -11.79 -10.61 19.24
CA ASN A 295 -11.81 -11.98 19.76
C ASN A 295 -10.51 -12.71 19.36
N ARG A 296 -9.63 -12.90 20.33
CA ARG A 296 -8.30 -13.51 20.14
C ARG A 296 -8.37 -14.95 19.61
N LYS A 297 -9.46 -15.70 19.91
CA LYS A 297 -9.65 -17.08 19.43
C LYS A 297 -9.92 -17.14 17.91
N LYS A 298 -10.41 -16.03 17.33
CA LYS A 298 -10.69 -15.94 15.87
C LYS A 298 -9.51 -15.51 15.03
N ILE A 299 -8.42 -15.02 15.67
CA ILE A 299 -7.22 -14.49 14.99
C ILE A 299 -5.93 -14.94 15.70
N PRO A 300 -5.77 -16.23 16.02
CA PRO A 300 -4.64 -16.72 16.82
C PRO A 300 -3.28 -16.44 16.18
N LEU A 301 -3.14 -16.50 14.85
CA LEU A 301 -1.90 -16.20 14.14
C LEU A 301 -1.52 -14.72 14.27
N MET A 302 -2.48 -13.83 14.03
CA MET A 302 -2.29 -12.39 14.24
C MET A 302 -1.86 -12.11 15.68
N ILE A 303 -2.53 -12.67 16.68
CA ILE A 303 -2.21 -12.49 18.10
C ILE A 303 -0.79 -12.97 18.43
N ALA A 304 -0.39 -14.13 17.89
CA ALA A 304 0.96 -14.67 18.10
C ALA A 304 2.02 -13.69 17.57
N LEU A 305 1.86 -13.19 16.36
CA LEU A 305 2.80 -12.25 15.76
C LEU A 305 2.80 -10.90 16.48
N LEU A 306 1.64 -10.33 16.81
CA LEU A 306 1.54 -9.06 17.54
C LEU A 306 2.26 -9.16 18.88
N ASN A 307 2.09 -10.25 19.63
CA ASN A 307 2.80 -10.47 20.90
C ASN A 307 4.31 -10.61 20.71
N ALA A 308 4.76 -11.31 19.65
CA ALA A 308 6.18 -11.46 19.35
C ALA A 308 6.84 -10.10 19.04
N ILE A 309 6.20 -9.27 18.25
CA ILE A 309 6.73 -7.96 17.85
C ILE A 309 6.66 -6.94 19.01
N THR A 310 5.48 -6.76 19.61
CA THR A 310 5.29 -5.72 20.65
C THR A 310 6.08 -5.98 21.93
N LYS A 311 6.19 -7.26 22.33
CA LYS A 311 6.92 -7.68 23.53
C LYS A 311 8.38 -8.11 23.23
N ASN A 312 8.79 -8.04 21.97
CA ASN A 312 10.10 -8.51 21.49
C ASN A 312 10.44 -9.94 21.93
N LYS A 313 9.47 -10.85 21.86
CA LYS A 313 9.61 -12.27 22.22
C LYS A 313 9.78 -13.13 20.97
N LYS A 314 10.25 -14.38 21.14
CA LYS A 314 10.25 -15.38 20.08
C LYS A 314 8.82 -15.65 19.62
N LEU A 315 8.62 -15.79 18.30
CA LEU A 315 7.33 -16.13 17.73
C LEU A 315 6.98 -17.58 18.13
N LYS A 316 5.77 -17.77 18.66
CA LYS A 316 5.21 -19.09 19.01
C LYS A 316 3.84 -19.20 18.35
N ILE A 317 3.75 -20.00 17.30
CA ILE A 317 2.48 -20.34 16.62
C ILE A 317 2.04 -21.71 17.13
N LYS A 318 0.78 -21.82 17.54
CA LYS A 318 0.12 -23.11 17.82
C LYS A 318 -0.58 -23.54 16.55
N TYR A 319 -0.19 -24.70 16.01
CA TYR A 319 -0.73 -25.28 14.79
C TYR A 319 -2.04 -26.02 15.03
#